data_eb5866d0ed13f8f138b9f6aaf8e3bde4
#
_entry.id   eb5866d0ed13f8f138b9f6aaf8e3bde4
#
_cell.length_a   1.000
_cell.length_b   1.000
_cell.length_c   1.000
_cell.angle_alpha   90.00
_cell.angle_beta   90.00
_cell.angle_gamma   90.00
#
_symmetry.space_group_name_H-M   'P 1'
#
loop_
_entity.id
_entity.type
_entity.pdbx_description
1 polymer ?
#
loop_
_entity_poly.entity_id
_entity_poly.type
_entity_poly.pdbx_seq_one_letter_code
_entity_poly.pdbx_strand_id
1 'polypeptide(L)'
;EWAHENGKDLVADGWTDEQLLNYINENKIPCPDCGKTNFTNIRKFNLMFKTFQGVTEDSTAQIYLRPETAQGIFVNFKNVMRTTRRKLPMGIAQIGKAFRNEITPGNFTFRTREFEQMELEFFCKPGTDLEWHEYWKKFCENWLISLGMKEENIRLRDHSPEE
;
A
#
# COMPACT_ATOMS: atom_id res chain seq x y z
N GLU A 1 9.89 -19.63 -1.67
CA GLU A 1 10.23 -20.13 -3.03
C GLU A 1 11.34 -21.17 -2.94
N TRP A 2 12.58 -20.83 -2.64
CA TRP A 2 13.71 -21.78 -2.61
C TRP A 2 13.44 -23.04 -1.78
N ALA A 3 12.82 -22.93 -0.62
CA ALA A 3 12.49 -24.08 0.23
C ALA A 3 11.51 -25.02 -0.47
N HIS A 4 10.49 -24.49 -1.08
CA HIS A 4 9.48 -25.25 -1.84
C HIS A 4 10.09 -25.94 -3.06
N GLU A 5 10.94 -25.24 -3.81
CA GLU A 5 11.67 -25.80 -4.96
C GLU A 5 12.62 -26.95 -4.57
N ASN A 6 13.11 -26.93 -3.32
CA ASN A 6 13.97 -27.99 -2.77
C ASN A 6 13.21 -29.01 -1.92
N GLY A 7 11.88 -29.10 -2.08
CA GLY A 7 11.03 -30.10 -1.43
C GLY A 7 10.93 -29.96 0.10
N LYS A 8 11.19 -28.76 0.62
CA LYS A 8 11.05 -28.45 2.04
C LYS A 8 9.74 -27.70 2.27
N ASP A 9 8.83 -28.33 2.98
CA ASP A 9 7.59 -27.69 3.40
C ASP A 9 7.91 -26.79 4.61
N LEU A 10 8.18 -25.51 4.33
CA LEU A 10 8.64 -24.55 5.31
C LEU A 10 7.68 -23.37 5.40
N VAL A 11 7.08 -23.18 6.56
CA VAL A 11 6.33 -21.98 6.91
C VAL A 11 7.23 -21.09 7.75
N ALA A 12 7.76 -20.02 7.15
CA ALA A 12 8.66 -19.07 7.82
C ALA A 12 7.91 -17.94 8.52
N ASP A 13 6.58 -17.96 8.50
CA ASP A 13 5.75 -16.94 9.14
C ASP A 13 5.98 -16.97 10.67
N GLY A 14 6.35 -15.81 11.22
CA GLY A 14 6.65 -15.68 12.65
C GLY A 14 8.11 -15.95 13.05
N TRP A 15 8.99 -16.27 12.11
CA TRP A 15 10.41 -16.40 12.42
C TRP A 15 11.05 -15.05 12.73
N THR A 16 12.02 -15.07 13.66
CA THR A 16 12.84 -13.89 13.93
C THR A 16 13.86 -13.67 12.83
N ASP A 17 14.35 -12.41 12.71
CA ASP A 17 15.40 -12.06 11.74
C ASP A 17 16.64 -12.97 11.87
N GLU A 18 16.98 -13.35 13.10
CA GLU A 18 18.11 -14.24 13.42
C GLU A 18 17.86 -15.68 12.93
N GLN A 19 16.67 -16.21 13.15
CA GLN A 19 16.27 -17.53 12.65
C GLN A 19 16.29 -17.59 11.11
N LEU A 20 15.78 -16.55 10.46
CA LEU A 20 15.79 -16.44 9.00
C LEU A 20 17.21 -16.40 8.46
N LEU A 21 18.08 -15.55 9.05
CA LEU A 21 19.48 -15.42 8.61
C LEU A 21 20.24 -16.72 8.80
N ASN A 22 20.09 -17.39 9.94
CA ASN A 22 20.71 -18.69 10.23
C ASN A 22 20.27 -19.74 9.22
N TYR A 23 18.97 -19.83 8.94
CA TYR A 23 18.44 -20.77 7.94
C TYR A 23 19.02 -20.53 6.54
N ILE A 24 19.11 -19.26 6.10
CA ILE A 24 19.70 -18.89 4.82
C ILE A 24 21.17 -19.34 4.75
N ASN A 25 21.94 -19.06 5.80
CA ASN A 25 23.36 -19.39 5.84
C ASN A 25 23.63 -20.89 5.94
N GLU A 26 22.90 -21.64 6.78
CA GLU A 26 23.02 -23.09 6.95
C GLU A 26 22.69 -23.84 5.66
N ASN A 27 21.65 -23.42 4.96
CA ASN A 27 21.24 -24.03 3.71
C ASN A 27 21.99 -23.46 2.47
N LYS A 28 22.91 -22.51 2.67
CA LYS A 28 23.67 -21.84 1.60
C LYS A 28 22.76 -21.37 0.45
N ILE A 29 21.63 -20.75 0.81
CA ILE A 29 20.65 -20.28 -0.17
C ILE A 29 21.31 -19.23 -1.07
N PRO A 30 21.31 -19.39 -2.39
CA PRO A 30 21.92 -18.41 -3.28
C PRO A 30 21.01 -17.19 -3.47
N CYS A 31 21.60 -16.03 -3.65
CA CYS A 31 20.88 -14.82 -4.07
C CYS A 31 20.28 -15.06 -5.48
N PRO A 32 18.99 -14.82 -5.70
CA PRO A 32 18.35 -15.03 -7.00
C PRO A 32 18.95 -14.17 -8.12
N ASP A 33 19.49 -12.98 -7.79
CA ASP A 33 20.05 -12.08 -8.79
C ASP A 33 21.50 -12.37 -9.15
N CYS A 34 22.34 -12.71 -8.17
CA CYS A 34 23.79 -12.83 -8.40
C CYS A 34 24.38 -14.19 -8.05
N GLY A 35 23.60 -15.13 -7.52
CA GLY A 35 24.01 -16.49 -7.16
C GLY A 35 24.95 -16.61 -5.96
N LYS A 36 25.34 -15.51 -5.32
CA LYS A 36 26.22 -15.53 -4.15
C LYS A 36 25.44 -15.88 -2.88
N THR A 37 26.13 -16.51 -1.92
CA THR A 37 25.58 -16.98 -0.65
C THR A 37 25.99 -16.11 0.55
N ASN A 38 26.73 -15.01 0.33
CA ASN A 38 27.20 -14.10 1.35
C ASN A 38 26.21 -12.96 1.58
N PHE A 39 25.21 -13.18 2.42
CA PHE A 39 24.27 -12.16 2.80
C PHE A 39 24.80 -11.29 3.95
N THR A 40 24.40 -10.03 3.96
CA THR A 40 24.56 -9.16 5.12
C THR A 40 23.47 -9.46 6.15
N ASN A 41 23.63 -8.96 7.37
CA ASN A 41 22.57 -9.07 8.37
C ASN A 41 21.25 -8.46 7.87
N ILE A 42 20.13 -9.07 8.29
CA ILE A 42 18.80 -8.55 7.98
C ILE A 42 18.65 -7.18 8.64
N ARG A 43 18.21 -6.22 7.86
CA ARG A 43 17.95 -4.86 8.33
C ARG A 43 16.44 -4.60 8.30
N LYS A 44 15.90 -4.18 9.42
CA LYS A 44 14.50 -3.73 9.46
C LYS A 44 14.36 -2.46 8.63
N PHE A 45 13.47 -2.53 7.67
CA PHE A 45 13.12 -1.40 6.82
C PHE A 45 11.76 -0.85 7.24
N ASN A 46 11.69 0.47 7.48
CA ASN A 46 10.42 1.11 7.77
C ASN A 46 9.91 1.80 6.51
N LEU A 47 8.79 1.32 6.00
CA LEU A 47 8.11 1.89 4.83
C LEU A 47 7.59 3.29 5.08
N MET A 48 7.29 3.64 6.34
CA MET A 48 6.87 4.99 6.69
C MET A 48 8.08 5.92 6.76
N PHE A 49 7.94 7.07 6.15
CA PHE A 49 8.95 8.12 6.19
C PHE A 49 8.93 8.79 7.56
N LYS A 50 9.98 8.64 8.33
CA LYS A 50 10.10 9.28 9.64
C LYS A 50 10.87 10.61 9.57
N THR A 51 10.49 11.54 10.40
CA THR A 51 11.18 12.81 10.60
C THR A 51 11.07 13.23 12.07
N PHE A 52 11.57 14.40 12.39
CA PHE A 52 11.54 14.92 13.76
C PHE A 52 10.86 16.28 13.78
N GLN A 53 10.11 16.52 14.83
CA GLN A 53 9.47 17.81 15.08
C GLN A 53 10.36 18.63 16.01
N GLY A 54 10.60 19.92 15.67
CA GLY A 54 11.45 20.79 16.46
C GLY A 54 12.90 20.84 15.98
N VAL A 55 13.80 21.34 16.81
CA VAL A 55 15.20 21.60 16.46
C VAL A 55 16.17 20.48 16.89
N THR A 56 15.70 19.55 17.71
CA THR A 56 16.50 18.41 18.22
C THR A 56 15.94 17.10 17.71
N GLU A 57 16.84 16.20 17.31
CA GLU A 57 16.51 14.85 16.87
C GLU A 57 16.56 13.88 18.06
N ASP A 58 15.50 13.80 18.83
CA ASP A 58 15.35 12.82 19.90
C ASP A 58 14.16 11.87 19.65
N SER A 59 14.10 10.78 20.39
CA SER A 59 13.07 9.75 20.20
C SER A 59 11.65 10.25 20.53
N THR A 60 11.53 11.29 21.36
CA THR A 60 10.23 11.85 21.74
C THR A 60 9.70 12.82 20.70
N ALA A 61 10.59 13.37 19.88
CA ALA A 61 10.26 14.29 18.78
C ALA A 61 10.01 13.56 17.43
N GLN A 62 10.15 12.24 17.40
CA GLN A 62 9.99 11.47 16.17
C GLN A 62 8.53 11.45 15.72
N ILE A 63 8.30 11.80 14.46
CA ILE A 63 7.00 11.72 13.79
C ILE A 63 7.12 10.99 12.47
N TYR A 64 5.99 10.52 11.95
CA TYR A 64 5.92 9.86 10.65
C TYR A 64 5.09 10.67 9.68
N LEU A 65 5.58 10.79 8.45
CA LEU A 65 4.80 11.36 7.36
C LEU A 65 3.78 10.31 6.87
N ARG A 66 2.61 10.77 6.47
CA ARG A 66 1.53 9.87 6.03
C ARG A 66 1.91 9.14 4.73
N PRO A 67 1.74 7.81 4.64
CA PRO A 67 2.04 7.05 3.42
C PRO A 67 0.92 7.09 2.38
N GLU A 68 -0.27 7.55 2.78
CA GLU A 68 -1.46 7.70 1.95
C GLU A 68 -2.43 8.71 2.55
N THR A 69 -3.37 9.20 1.75
CA THR A 69 -4.36 10.18 2.21
C THR A 69 -5.58 9.52 2.88
N ALA A 70 -5.78 8.21 2.68
CA ALA A 70 -6.91 7.45 3.20
C ALA A 70 -7.01 7.47 4.73
N GLN A 71 -5.89 7.34 5.46
CA GLN A 71 -5.93 7.35 6.93
C GLN A 71 -6.60 8.60 7.49
N GLY A 72 -6.32 9.77 6.91
CA GLY A 72 -6.94 11.03 7.31
C GLY A 72 -8.45 11.01 7.11
N ILE A 73 -8.93 10.37 6.05
CA ILE A 73 -10.36 10.21 5.77
C ILE A 73 -11.02 9.34 6.84
N PHE A 74 -10.45 8.16 7.12
CA PHE A 74 -11.01 7.24 8.12
C PHE A 74 -11.03 7.83 9.53
N VAL A 75 -9.94 8.44 9.97
CA VAL A 75 -9.84 9.07 11.29
C VAL A 75 -10.88 10.18 11.45
N ASN A 76 -11.13 10.96 10.40
CA ASN A 76 -12.06 12.08 10.43
C ASN A 76 -13.50 11.73 10.02
N PHE A 77 -13.78 10.48 9.65
CA PHE A 77 -15.10 10.06 9.15
C PHE A 77 -16.27 10.54 10.03
N LYS A 78 -16.20 10.25 11.33
CA LYS A 78 -17.25 10.66 12.28
C LYS A 78 -17.39 12.19 12.39
N ASN A 79 -16.28 12.92 12.33
CA ASN A 79 -16.28 14.37 12.38
C ASN A 79 -16.94 14.96 11.13
N VAL A 80 -16.57 14.46 9.94
CA VAL A 80 -17.14 14.89 8.66
C VAL A 80 -18.65 14.61 8.63
N MET A 81 -19.05 13.39 8.99
CA MET A 81 -20.46 13.00 9.03
C MET A 81 -21.29 13.92 9.96
N ARG A 82 -20.74 14.25 11.14
CA ARG A 82 -21.41 15.12 12.11
C ARG A 82 -21.50 16.58 11.64
N THR A 83 -20.40 17.14 11.13
CA THR A 83 -20.33 18.54 10.73
C THR A 83 -21.13 18.82 9.46
N THR A 84 -21.10 17.90 8.51
CA THR A 84 -21.88 18.00 7.25
C THR A 84 -23.32 17.52 7.39
N ARG A 85 -23.68 16.88 8.52
CA ARG A 85 -25.00 16.26 8.76
C ARG A 85 -25.41 15.25 7.68
N ARG A 86 -24.45 14.66 7.00
CA ARG A 86 -24.70 13.65 5.97
C ARG A 86 -24.95 12.27 6.58
N LYS A 87 -25.70 11.46 5.84
CA LYS A 87 -25.99 10.06 6.14
C LYS A 87 -25.39 9.18 5.04
N LEU A 88 -25.24 7.90 5.33
CA LEU A 88 -24.85 6.91 4.32
C LEU A 88 -25.93 6.72 3.26
N PRO A 89 -25.58 6.57 1.98
CA PRO A 89 -24.22 6.53 1.45
C PRO A 89 -23.57 7.92 1.34
N MET A 90 -22.25 7.99 1.53
CA MET A 90 -21.51 9.24 1.34
C MET A 90 -20.05 8.97 0.95
N GLY A 91 -19.49 9.83 0.11
CA GLY A 91 -18.07 9.81 -0.22
C GLY A 91 -17.30 10.93 0.46
N ILE A 92 -16.05 10.68 0.80
CA ILE A 92 -15.09 11.69 1.27
C ILE A 92 -13.88 11.60 0.37
N ALA A 93 -13.57 12.70 -0.32
CA ALA A 93 -12.40 12.78 -1.18
C ALA A 93 -11.32 13.65 -0.55
N GLN A 94 -10.07 13.29 -0.76
CA GLN A 94 -8.91 14.07 -0.35
C GLN A 94 -7.87 14.08 -1.45
N ILE A 95 -7.28 15.27 -1.70
CA ILE A 95 -6.11 15.45 -2.55
C ILE A 95 -5.00 15.95 -1.66
N GLY A 96 -3.81 15.37 -1.75
CA GLY A 96 -2.69 15.82 -0.95
C GLY A 96 -1.42 15.00 -1.14
N LYS A 97 -0.38 15.42 -0.45
CA LYS A 97 0.91 14.74 -0.44
C LYS A 97 0.85 13.44 0.34
N ALA A 98 1.53 12.42 -0.19
CA ALA A 98 1.82 11.17 0.49
C ALA A 98 3.32 10.86 0.40
N PHE A 99 3.82 10.09 1.36
CA PHE A 99 5.26 9.86 1.53
C PHE A 99 5.51 8.37 1.79
N ARG A 100 6.31 7.78 0.96
CA ARG A 100 6.74 6.39 1.15
C ARG A 100 8.24 6.32 1.16
N ASN A 101 8.86 5.69 2.10
CA ASN A 101 10.31 5.53 2.19
C ASN A 101 10.77 4.42 1.24
N GLU A 102 10.66 4.66 -0.07
CA GLU A 102 11.04 3.69 -1.10
C GLU A 102 12.52 3.33 -1.01
N ILE A 103 12.82 2.02 -1.04
CA ILE A 103 14.21 1.53 -1.02
C ILE A 103 14.92 1.98 -2.29
N THR A 104 14.27 1.83 -3.45
CA THR A 104 14.84 2.15 -4.75
C THR A 104 13.89 3.04 -5.55
N PRO A 105 13.92 4.36 -5.36
CA PRO A 105 13.25 5.28 -6.25
C PRO A 105 13.77 5.11 -7.68
N GLY A 106 12.92 5.27 -8.69
CA GLY A 106 13.34 5.04 -10.06
C GLY A 106 12.31 5.48 -11.10
N ASN A 107 12.73 5.37 -12.37
CA ASN A 107 11.91 5.71 -13.53
C ASN A 107 11.38 7.15 -13.48
N PHE A 108 12.26 8.09 -13.16
CA PHE A 108 12.00 9.52 -13.04
C PHE A 108 10.88 9.80 -12.02
N THR A 109 9.66 10.14 -12.46
CA THR A 109 8.52 10.46 -11.61
C THR A 109 7.65 9.24 -11.25
N PHE A 110 7.94 8.08 -11.80
CA PHE A 110 7.10 6.90 -11.62
C PHE A 110 7.16 6.35 -10.18
N ARG A 111 8.35 6.31 -9.57
CA ARG A 111 8.55 5.83 -8.19
C ARG A 111 9.38 6.83 -7.40
N THR A 112 8.70 7.68 -6.65
CA THR A 112 9.28 8.75 -5.83
C THR A 112 8.91 8.55 -4.37
N ARG A 113 9.68 9.19 -3.46
CA ARG A 113 9.40 9.15 -2.02
C ARG A 113 8.33 10.13 -1.59
N GLU A 114 8.10 11.18 -2.37
CA GLU A 114 7.05 12.17 -2.20
C GLU A 114 6.22 12.23 -3.49
N PHE A 115 4.90 12.14 -3.36
CA PHE A 115 3.98 12.18 -4.49
C PHE A 115 2.62 12.74 -4.05
N GLU A 116 1.79 13.08 -5.01
CA GLU A 116 0.41 13.49 -4.76
C GLU A 116 -0.52 12.32 -4.99
N GLN A 117 -1.51 12.19 -4.10
CA GLN A 117 -2.62 11.25 -4.25
C GLN A 117 -3.94 11.99 -4.27
N MET A 118 -4.87 11.44 -5.02
CA MET A 118 -6.28 11.78 -4.96
C MET A 118 -7.04 10.50 -4.63
N GLU A 119 -7.68 10.48 -3.48
CA GLU A 119 -8.43 9.31 -2.99
C GLU A 119 -9.87 9.71 -2.69
N LEU A 120 -10.79 8.81 -3.00
CA LEU A 120 -12.20 8.90 -2.67
C LEU A 120 -12.60 7.64 -1.92
N GLU A 121 -12.94 7.79 -0.64
CA GLU A 121 -13.49 6.71 0.16
C GLU A 121 -15.01 6.81 0.18
N PHE A 122 -15.67 5.80 -0.35
CA PHE A 122 -17.12 5.75 -0.40
C PHE A 122 -17.68 4.81 0.66
N PHE A 123 -18.49 5.38 1.55
CA PHE A 123 -19.07 4.68 2.68
C PHE A 123 -20.54 4.36 2.40
N CYS A 124 -20.89 3.09 2.45
CA CYS A 124 -22.25 2.61 2.23
C CYS A 124 -22.80 1.88 3.48
N LYS A 125 -24.07 1.53 3.45
CA LYS A 125 -24.67 0.70 4.50
C LYS A 125 -24.19 -0.75 4.36
N PRO A 126 -23.94 -1.45 5.48
CA PRO A 126 -23.63 -2.87 5.43
C PRO A 126 -24.65 -3.67 4.60
N GLY A 127 -24.17 -4.57 3.75
CA GLY A 127 -24.99 -5.39 2.87
C GLY A 127 -25.41 -4.74 1.55
N THR A 128 -24.96 -3.50 1.26
CA THR A 128 -25.19 -2.82 -0.04
C THR A 128 -23.88 -2.62 -0.81
N ASP A 129 -22.81 -3.19 -0.35
CA ASP A 129 -21.46 -3.05 -0.90
C ASP A 129 -21.33 -3.56 -2.34
N LEU A 130 -21.88 -4.73 -2.65
CA LEU A 130 -21.82 -5.28 -4.01
C LEU A 130 -22.64 -4.46 -5.02
N GLU A 131 -23.79 -3.92 -4.60
CA GLU A 131 -24.59 -3.03 -5.45
C GLU A 131 -23.82 -1.74 -5.78
N TRP A 132 -23.18 -1.15 -4.78
CA TRP A 132 -22.36 0.05 -4.97
C TRP A 132 -21.08 -0.24 -5.75
N HIS A 133 -20.50 -1.42 -5.61
CA HIS A 133 -19.35 -1.84 -6.41
C HIS A 133 -19.70 -1.87 -7.90
N GLU A 134 -20.82 -2.50 -8.29
CA GLU A 134 -21.29 -2.51 -9.69
C GLU A 134 -21.61 -1.10 -10.20
N TYR A 135 -22.20 -0.25 -9.36
CA TYR A 135 -22.43 1.16 -9.71
C TYR A 135 -21.11 1.88 -10.04
N TRP A 136 -20.11 1.73 -9.19
CA TRP A 136 -18.82 2.40 -9.37
C TRP A 136 -18.03 1.84 -10.56
N LYS A 137 -18.10 0.56 -10.84
CA LYS A 137 -17.51 -0.04 -12.06
C LYS A 137 -18.04 0.68 -13.30
N LYS A 138 -19.34 0.76 -13.46
CA LYS A 138 -19.97 1.45 -14.60
C LYS A 138 -19.68 2.94 -14.62
N PHE A 139 -19.69 3.58 -13.46
CA PHE A 139 -19.38 5.00 -13.37
C PHE A 139 -17.96 5.30 -13.85
N CYS A 140 -16.97 4.54 -13.38
CA CYS A 140 -15.57 4.73 -13.76
C CYS A 140 -15.34 4.46 -15.25
N GLU A 141 -15.93 3.41 -15.79
CA GLU A 141 -15.88 3.10 -17.23
C GLU A 141 -16.42 4.25 -18.08
N ASN A 142 -17.64 4.71 -17.79
CA ASN A 142 -18.25 5.83 -18.50
C ASN A 142 -17.45 7.13 -18.33
N TRP A 143 -16.87 7.36 -17.15
CA TRP A 143 -16.04 8.51 -16.89
C TRP A 143 -14.78 8.49 -17.76
N LEU A 144 -14.09 7.36 -17.87
CA LEU A 144 -12.91 7.21 -18.74
C LEU A 144 -13.25 7.44 -20.21
N ILE A 145 -14.38 6.89 -20.68
CA ILE A 145 -14.88 7.13 -22.04
C ILE A 145 -15.16 8.62 -22.26
N SER A 146 -15.78 9.28 -21.28
CA SER A 146 -16.07 10.73 -21.38
C SER A 146 -14.81 11.60 -21.45
N LEU A 147 -13.68 11.10 -20.94
CA LEU A 147 -12.36 11.74 -21.07
C LEU A 147 -11.66 11.45 -22.40
N GLY A 148 -12.28 10.70 -23.30
CA GLY A 148 -11.77 10.41 -24.64
C GLY A 148 -11.06 9.05 -24.78
N MET A 149 -11.10 8.20 -23.77
CA MET A 149 -10.64 6.81 -23.93
C MET A 149 -11.59 6.05 -24.83
N LYS A 150 -11.03 5.28 -25.74
CA LYS A 150 -11.83 4.39 -26.59
C LYS A 150 -12.26 3.17 -25.79
N GLU A 151 -13.52 2.78 -25.91
CA GLU A 151 -14.10 1.62 -25.23
C GLU A 151 -13.30 0.32 -25.48
N GLU A 152 -12.83 0.12 -26.71
CA GLU A 152 -11.97 -1.02 -27.09
C GLU A 152 -10.65 -1.12 -26.33
N ASN A 153 -10.19 -0.03 -25.70
CA ASN A 153 -8.95 0.03 -24.90
C ASN A 153 -9.21 -0.06 -23.40
N ILE A 154 -10.45 -0.23 -22.98
CA ILE A 154 -10.82 -0.37 -21.56
C ILE A 154 -11.14 -1.83 -21.28
N ARG A 155 -10.61 -2.35 -20.21
CA ARG A 155 -10.90 -3.70 -19.72
C ARG A 155 -11.13 -3.68 -18.22
N LEU A 156 -12.34 -4.05 -17.81
CA LEU A 156 -12.62 -4.37 -16.41
C LEU A 156 -12.13 -5.80 -16.13
N ARG A 157 -11.39 -5.97 -15.07
CA ARG A 157 -10.90 -7.26 -14.61
C ARG A 157 -11.27 -7.44 -13.14
N ASP A 158 -12.03 -8.46 -12.83
CA ASP A 158 -12.24 -8.88 -11.46
C ASP A 158 -11.00 -9.68 -10.98
N HIS A 159 -10.61 -9.50 -9.73
CA HIS A 159 -9.54 -10.29 -9.11
C HIS A 159 -9.99 -11.75 -8.99
N SER A 160 -9.04 -12.67 -9.17
CA SER A 160 -9.30 -14.08 -8.91
C SER A 160 -9.39 -14.32 -7.38
N PRO A 161 -10.09 -15.39 -6.94
CA PRO A 161 -10.13 -15.73 -5.51
C PRO A 161 -8.76 -16.00 -4.88
N GLU A 162 -7.73 -16.18 -5.70
CA GLU A 162 -6.34 -16.45 -5.29
C GLU A 162 -5.47 -15.18 -5.21
N GLU A 163 -5.97 -14.06 -5.72
CA GLU A 163 -5.34 -12.72 -5.62
C GLU A 163 -5.83 -11.98 -4.39
#